data_97df553e63cd37b8da266e2b02a9ace2
#
_entry.id   97df553e63cd37b8da266e2b02a9ace2
#
_cell.length_a   1.000
_cell.length_b   1.000
_cell.length_c   1.000
_cell.angle_alpha   90.00
_cell.angle_beta   90.00
_cell.angle_gamma   90.00
#
_symmetry.space_group_name_H-M   'P 1'
#
loop_
_entity.id
_entity.type
_entity.pdbx_description
1 polymer ?
#
loop_
_entity_poly.entity_id
_entity_poly.type
_entity_poly.pdbx_seq_one_letter_code
_entity_poly.pdbx_strand_id
1 'polypeptide(L)'
;MIHKHLDALNIALDYAKINTYLRQVETVGANPVQVEVGEFDDAVNEEEEEEPSENPCLNHHCKHGKVCEVDESNTPMCVCQDPSTCPSSLAEFEKVCGTDNKTYESSCHFFATKCTLEGTKKGHKLHLDYIGPCKYIAPCLDNELSEFPLRMRDWLKNVLVSLYERDENNNLLNEKQKLRVKKIHENEKRLEAGDHSMELLARDFEKNYNMYIFPVHWQFGQLDQHPIDGYLSHTELSPLRAPLIPMEHCTTRFFDECDTDNDKYIALEEWAKCFGIKEQDVDKDMIV
;
A
#
# COMPACT_ATOMS: atom_id res chain seq x y z
N MET A 1 -7.63 -27.24 11.84
CA MET A 1 -8.32 -26.42 10.81
C MET A 1 -8.59 -25.00 11.30
N ILE A 2 -9.17 -24.77 12.49
CA ILE A 2 -9.52 -23.43 13.00
C ILE A 2 -8.30 -22.51 13.22
N HIS A 3 -7.15 -23.02 13.65
CA HIS A 3 -5.93 -22.21 13.87
C HIS A 3 -5.35 -21.64 12.55
N LYS A 4 -5.28 -22.43 11.48
CA LYS A 4 -4.75 -21.97 10.18
C LYS A 4 -5.66 -20.94 9.50
N HIS A 5 -6.96 -20.99 9.76
CA HIS A 5 -7.92 -20.00 9.25
C HIS A 5 -7.79 -18.66 9.99
N LEU A 6 -7.50 -18.71 11.29
CA LEU A 6 -7.19 -17.52 12.12
C LEU A 6 -5.89 -16.83 11.66
N ASP A 7 -4.88 -17.59 11.24
CA ASP A 7 -3.60 -17.03 10.78
C ASP A 7 -3.77 -16.31 9.44
N ALA A 8 -4.46 -16.90 8.45
CA ALA A 8 -4.74 -16.24 7.17
C ALA A 8 -5.64 -15.00 7.34
N LEU A 9 -6.55 -15.05 8.30
CA LEU A 9 -7.45 -13.96 8.65
C LEU A 9 -6.70 -12.80 9.34
N ASN A 10 -5.73 -13.07 10.19
CA ASN A 10 -4.88 -12.05 10.82
C ASN A 10 -3.95 -11.41 9.79
N ILE A 11 -3.38 -12.20 8.88
CA ILE A 11 -2.54 -11.71 7.77
C ILE A 11 -3.31 -10.72 6.89
N ALA A 12 -4.57 -11.02 6.53
CA ALA A 12 -5.39 -10.11 5.72
C ALA A 12 -5.68 -8.77 6.42
N LEU A 13 -5.91 -8.79 7.74
CA LEU A 13 -6.11 -7.56 8.54
C LEU A 13 -4.83 -6.75 8.67
N ASP A 14 -3.72 -7.42 8.93
CA ASP A 14 -2.44 -6.75 9.06
C ASP A 14 -2.00 -6.17 7.72
N TYR A 15 -2.28 -6.87 6.61
CA TYR A 15 -2.07 -6.35 5.27
C TYR A 15 -2.94 -5.14 4.95
N ALA A 16 -4.24 -5.18 5.29
CA ALA A 16 -5.13 -4.03 5.15
C ALA A 16 -4.68 -2.84 6.01
N LYS A 17 -4.18 -3.11 7.24
CA LYS A 17 -3.58 -2.10 8.11
C LYS A 17 -2.29 -1.54 7.52
N ILE A 18 -1.41 -2.38 6.98
CA ILE A 18 -0.18 -1.95 6.31
C ILE A 18 -0.52 -1.05 5.13
N ASN A 19 -1.46 -1.43 4.27
CA ASN A 19 -1.91 -0.59 3.16
C ASN A 19 -2.56 0.71 3.64
N THR A 20 -3.41 0.66 4.67
CA THR A 20 -4.04 1.86 5.26
C THR A 20 -2.98 2.75 5.91
N TYR A 21 -2.02 2.16 6.62
CA TYR A 21 -0.91 2.87 7.23
C TYR A 21 -0.05 3.57 6.19
N LEU A 22 0.32 2.88 5.11
CA LEU A 22 1.08 3.48 4.01
C LEU A 22 0.31 4.61 3.32
N ARG A 23 -0.99 4.46 3.10
CA ARG A 23 -1.87 5.52 2.60
C ARG A 23 -1.90 6.73 3.54
N GLN A 24 -1.98 6.51 4.86
CA GLN A 24 -2.01 7.59 5.86
C GLN A 24 -0.66 8.29 5.99
N VAL A 25 0.44 7.57 5.87
CA VAL A 25 1.78 8.11 6.11
C VAL A 25 2.23 9.04 4.99
N GLU A 26 1.82 8.81 3.77
CA GLU A 26 2.11 9.74 2.68
C GLU A 26 1.15 10.96 2.65
N THR A 27 0.00 10.84 3.32
CA THR A 27 -0.94 11.96 3.55
C THR A 27 -0.68 12.74 4.84
N VAL A 28 0.20 12.28 5.72
CA VAL A 28 0.57 12.96 6.99
C VAL A 28 1.42 14.23 6.78
N GLY A 29 1.39 14.82 5.60
CA GLY A 29 1.73 16.22 5.40
C GLY A 29 0.59 17.20 5.71
N ALA A 30 -0.63 16.72 5.91
CA ALA A 30 -1.76 17.52 6.36
C ALA A 30 -2.09 17.14 7.80
N ASN A 31 -1.51 17.82 8.78
CA ASN A 31 -1.99 17.76 10.14
C ASN A 31 -3.44 18.28 10.16
N PRO A 32 -4.45 17.46 10.45
CA PRO A 32 -5.69 18.02 10.97
C PRO A 32 -5.34 18.50 12.39
N VAL A 33 -5.22 19.79 12.57
CA VAL A 33 -5.32 20.38 13.90
C VAL A 33 -6.71 19.99 14.40
N GLN A 34 -6.77 19.00 15.28
CA GLN A 34 -7.96 18.77 16.07
C GLN A 34 -8.08 19.97 17.01
N VAL A 35 -8.89 20.93 16.60
CA VAL A 35 -9.41 21.94 17.52
C VAL A 35 -10.36 21.19 18.43
N GLU A 36 -9.91 20.88 19.66
CA GLU A 36 -10.82 20.55 20.75
C GLU A 36 -11.71 21.76 20.96
N VAL A 37 -12.98 21.63 20.59
CA VAL A 37 -14.00 22.60 20.92
C VAL A 37 -14.26 22.45 22.41
N GLY A 38 -13.56 23.27 23.22
CA GLY A 38 -13.91 23.49 24.61
C GLY A 38 -15.18 24.32 24.66
N GLU A 39 -16.20 23.77 25.28
CA GLU A 39 -17.38 24.55 25.68
C GLU A 39 -16.94 25.71 26.58
N PHE A 40 -17.17 26.95 26.13
CA PHE A 40 -17.12 28.11 26.98
C PHE A 40 -18.44 28.84 26.90
N ASP A 41 -18.98 29.08 28.10
CA ASP A 41 -20.18 29.81 28.40
C ASP A 41 -20.13 31.31 27.94
N ASP A 42 -21.31 31.83 27.66
CA ASP A 42 -21.66 33.15 27.18
C ASP A 42 -20.99 34.30 27.92
N ALA A 43 -20.32 35.19 27.19
CA ALA A 43 -20.23 36.61 27.49
C ALA A 43 -20.17 37.40 26.19
N VAL A 44 -21.24 38.10 25.90
CA VAL A 44 -21.41 38.98 24.75
C VAL A 44 -20.42 40.15 24.83
N ASN A 45 -19.54 40.27 23.81
CA ASN A 45 -18.94 41.53 23.43
C ASN A 45 -18.89 41.61 21.90
N GLU A 46 -19.60 42.63 21.37
CA GLU A 46 -19.57 43.02 19.97
C GLU A 46 -18.16 43.57 19.65
N GLU A 47 -17.31 42.79 19.01
CA GLU A 47 -16.13 43.27 18.29
C GLU A 47 -16.15 42.64 16.90
N GLU A 48 -15.81 43.43 15.88
CA GLU A 48 -15.90 43.19 14.46
C GLU A 48 -15.40 41.75 14.11
N GLU A 49 -16.27 40.90 13.54
CA GLU A 49 -15.94 39.60 12.99
C GLU A 49 -15.02 39.79 11.77
N GLU A 50 -13.69 39.70 11.96
CA GLU A 50 -12.79 39.26 10.89
C GLU A 50 -13.18 37.82 10.57
N GLU A 51 -13.73 37.58 9.36
CA GLU A 51 -13.93 36.20 8.86
C GLU A 51 -12.65 35.40 9.03
N PRO A 52 -12.68 34.19 9.62
CA PRO A 52 -11.51 33.39 9.77
C PRO A 52 -10.97 33.04 8.36
N SER A 53 -9.84 33.62 7.99
CA SER A 53 -9.22 33.32 6.72
C SER A 53 -9.00 31.80 6.66
N GLU A 54 -9.70 31.10 5.74
CA GLU A 54 -9.54 29.66 5.56
C GLU A 54 -8.05 29.35 5.42
N ASN A 55 -7.55 28.43 6.24
CA ASN A 55 -6.15 28.02 6.17
C ASN A 55 -5.87 27.45 4.76
N PRO A 56 -4.99 28.08 3.95
CA PRO A 56 -4.76 27.67 2.56
C PRO A 56 -4.24 26.22 2.44
N CYS A 57 -3.71 25.66 3.54
CA CYS A 57 -3.23 24.27 3.57
C CYS A 57 -4.34 23.23 3.75
N LEU A 58 -5.59 23.60 4.07
CA LEU A 58 -6.68 22.64 4.27
C LEU A 58 -6.96 21.77 3.05
N ASN A 59 -6.82 22.35 1.84
CA ASN A 59 -7.06 21.66 0.57
C ASN A 59 -5.79 21.48 -0.26
N HIS A 60 -4.60 21.76 0.33
CA HIS A 60 -3.33 21.64 -0.36
C HIS A 60 -2.58 20.38 0.06
N HIS A 61 -2.53 19.39 -0.83
CA HIS A 61 -1.87 18.12 -0.56
C HIS A 61 -0.42 18.14 -1.06
N CYS A 62 0.50 17.90 -0.14
CA CYS A 62 1.92 17.78 -0.45
C CYS A 62 2.30 16.29 -0.58
N LYS A 63 3.22 15.99 -1.51
CA LYS A 63 3.72 14.64 -1.79
C LYS A 63 5.14 14.44 -1.26
N HIS A 64 5.56 13.19 -1.13
CA HIS A 64 6.95 12.78 -0.90
C HIS A 64 7.59 13.31 0.39
N GLY A 65 6.88 13.24 1.52
CA GLY A 65 7.40 13.69 2.82
C GLY A 65 7.50 15.21 2.96
N LYS A 66 6.76 15.94 2.14
CA LYS A 66 6.59 17.39 2.27
C LYS A 66 5.31 17.70 3.05
N VAL A 67 5.37 18.73 3.85
CA VAL A 67 4.21 19.29 4.59
C VAL A 67 3.84 20.63 3.98
N CYS A 68 2.55 20.99 4.11
CA CYS A 68 2.11 22.30 3.68
C CYS A 68 2.42 23.34 4.75
N GLU A 69 3.13 24.39 4.35
CA GLU A 69 3.34 25.61 5.14
C GLU A 69 2.82 26.81 4.35
N VAL A 70 2.45 27.87 5.07
CA VAL A 70 1.96 29.10 4.46
C VAL A 70 3.10 30.11 4.51
N ASP A 71 3.40 30.73 3.35
CA ASP A 71 4.41 31.77 3.27
C ASP A 71 3.89 33.12 3.80
N GLU A 72 4.77 34.16 3.81
CA GLU A 72 4.41 35.51 4.25
C GLU A 72 3.28 36.17 3.44
N SER A 73 2.98 35.62 2.25
CA SER A 73 1.92 36.07 1.35
C SER A 73 0.62 35.27 1.50
N ASN A 74 0.51 34.43 2.55
CA ASN A 74 -0.60 33.51 2.77
C ASN A 74 -0.80 32.50 1.62
N THR A 75 0.31 32.11 0.92
CA THR A 75 0.29 31.12 -0.18
C THR A 75 0.76 29.76 0.34
N PRO A 76 0.03 28.66 0.05
CA PRO A 76 0.44 27.32 0.49
C PRO A 76 1.68 26.84 -0.28
N MET A 77 2.69 26.39 0.44
CA MET A 77 3.92 25.80 -0.11
C MET A 77 4.18 24.42 0.48
N CYS A 78 4.77 23.54 -0.33
CA CYS A 78 5.21 22.22 0.13
C CYS A 78 6.69 22.26 0.51
N VAL A 79 6.98 22.17 1.80
CA VAL A 79 8.33 22.13 2.36
C VAL A 79 8.68 20.75 2.89
N CYS A 80 9.97 20.40 2.94
CA CYS A 80 10.38 19.14 3.56
C CYS A 80 10.10 19.20 5.07
N GLN A 81 9.40 18.18 5.58
CA GLN A 81 9.20 18.02 7.01
C GLN A 81 10.56 17.76 7.71
N ASP A 82 10.75 18.34 8.90
CA ASP A 82 11.90 17.96 9.73
C ASP A 82 11.67 16.55 10.29
N PRO A 83 12.62 15.60 10.08
CA PRO A 83 12.48 14.26 10.64
C PRO A 83 12.25 14.23 12.15
N SER A 84 12.73 15.22 12.89
CA SER A 84 12.55 15.31 14.34
C SER A 84 11.10 15.59 14.75
N THR A 85 10.27 16.11 13.85
CA THR A 85 8.84 16.38 14.09
C THR A 85 7.94 15.18 13.82
N CYS A 86 8.49 14.11 13.25
CA CYS A 86 7.75 12.89 13.04
C CYS A 86 7.32 12.26 14.36
N PRO A 87 6.10 11.69 14.45
CA PRO A 87 5.64 11.00 15.64
C PRO A 87 6.59 9.85 16.01
N SER A 88 6.97 9.78 17.30
CA SER A 88 7.74 8.65 17.81
C SER A 88 6.86 7.40 17.83
N SER A 89 7.29 6.35 17.16
CA SER A 89 6.62 5.06 17.22
C SER A 89 7.36 4.10 18.15
N LEU A 90 6.60 3.37 18.95
CA LEU A 90 7.11 2.28 19.78
C LEU A 90 6.88 0.90 19.14
N ALA A 91 6.17 0.85 18.02
CA ALA A 91 5.78 -0.41 17.38
C ALA A 91 6.78 -0.83 16.29
N GLU A 92 7.32 -2.02 16.40
CA GLU A 92 8.28 -2.60 15.43
C GLU A 92 7.72 -2.67 14.00
N PHE A 93 6.39 -2.82 13.84
CA PHE A 93 5.74 -2.89 12.53
C PHE A 93 5.62 -1.52 11.84
N GLU A 94 5.86 -0.41 12.54
CA GLU A 94 5.86 0.93 11.96
C GLU A 94 7.23 1.33 11.42
N LYS A 95 8.29 0.60 11.84
CA LYS A 95 9.61 0.79 11.29
C LYS A 95 9.67 0.42 9.82
N VAL A 96 10.58 1.03 9.11
CA VAL A 96 10.82 0.74 7.69
C VAL A 96 12.30 0.62 7.39
N CYS A 97 12.65 -0.18 6.41
CA CYS A 97 14.01 -0.30 5.91
C CYS A 97 14.17 0.46 4.60
N GLY A 98 15.19 1.31 4.52
CA GLY A 98 15.58 1.95 3.28
C GLY A 98 16.57 1.12 2.47
N THR A 99 16.66 1.40 1.15
CA THR A 99 17.67 0.79 0.26
C THR A 99 19.12 1.12 0.64
N ASP A 100 19.33 2.04 1.58
CA ASP A 100 20.63 2.33 2.21
C ASP A 100 20.96 1.40 3.39
N ASN A 101 20.12 0.38 3.61
CA ASN A 101 20.21 -0.60 4.70
C ASN A 101 20.16 0.06 6.10
N LYS A 102 19.38 1.14 6.23
CA LYS A 102 19.09 1.80 7.51
C LYS A 102 17.65 1.57 7.90
N THR A 103 17.44 1.23 9.17
CA THR A 103 16.14 1.22 9.78
C THR A 103 15.74 2.62 10.21
N TYR A 104 14.58 3.06 9.74
CA TYR A 104 13.93 4.30 10.13
C TYR A 104 12.80 3.99 11.09
N GLU A 105 12.60 4.88 12.09
CA GLU A 105 11.59 4.66 13.13
C GLU A 105 10.15 4.63 12.60
N SER A 106 9.91 5.30 11.48
CA SER A 106 8.65 5.22 10.74
C SER A 106 8.87 5.65 9.28
N SER A 107 7.89 5.42 8.44
CA SER A 107 7.87 5.93 7.07
C SER A 107 7.90 7.47 7.03
N CYS A 108 7.31 8.18 8.03
CA CYS A 108 7.48 9.62 8.17
C CYS A 108 8.95 10.01 8.22
N HIS A 109 9.75 9.40 9.13
CA HIS A 109 11.18 9.66 9.25
C HIS A 109 11.93 9.35 7.96
N PHE A 110 11.52 8.27 7.26
CA PHE A 110 12.13 7.91 5.98
C PHE A 110 11.86 8.97 4.91
N PHE A 111 10.60 9.34 4.67
CA PHE A 111 10.25 10.31 3.64
C PHE A 111 10.73 11.72 3.94
N ALA A 112 10.70 12.15 5.21
CA ALA A 112 11.29 13.41 5.63
C ALA A 112 12.80 13.44 5.34
N THR A 113 13.52 12.37 5.68
CA THR A 113 14.95 12.24 5.36
C THR A 113 15.19 12.24 3.85
N LYS A 114 14.40 11.50 3.08
CA LYS A 114 14.51 11.46 1.62
C LYS A 114 14.29 12.84 1.01
N CYS A 115 13.31 13.59 1.50
CA CYS A 115 13.01 14.94 1.06
C CYS A 115 14.21 15.87 1.27
N THR A 116 14.88 15.84 2.44
CA THR A 116 16.08 16.65 2.70
C THR A 116 17.25 16.31 1.77
N LEU A 117 17.25 15.11 1.18
CA LEU A 117 18.25 14.66 0.21
C LEU A 117 17.84 14.91 -1.25
N GLU A 118 16.70 15.55 -1.50
CA GLU A 118 16.20 15.85 -2.85
C GLU A 118 17.26 16.58 -3.68
N GLY A 119 17.39 16.22 -4.96
CA GLY A 119 18.44 16.77 -5.85
C GLY A 119 19.84 16.20 -5.65
N THR A 120 20.08 15.36 -4.67
CA THR A 120 21.38 14.70 -4.46
C THR A 120 21.40 13.28 -5.05
N LYS A 121 22.64 12.79 -5.37
CA LYS A 121 22.81 11.39 -5.80
C LYS A 121 22.34 10.37 -4.73
N LYS A 122 22.38 10.74 -3.46
CA LYS A 122 21.91 9.88 -2.36
C LYS A 122 20.39 9.82 -2.35
N GLY A 123 19.71 10.96 -2.49
CA GLY A 123 18.26 11.03 -2.56
C GLY A 123 17.67 10.23 -3.73
N HIS A 124 18.33 10.29 -4.89
CA HIS A 124 17.93 9.50 -6.06
C HIS A 124 18.02 7.97 -5.85
N LYS A 125 18.97 7.52 -5.02
CA LYS A 125 19.18 6.10 -4.73
C LYS A 125 18.40 5.60 -3.52
N LEU A 126 17.88 6.51 -2.70
CA LEU A 126 17.17 6.17 -1.49
C LEU A 126 15.70 5.88 -1.82
N HIS A 127 15.30 4.63 -1.66
CA HIS A 127 13.93 4.16 -1.79
C HIS A 127 13.53 3.42 -0.53
N LEU A 128 12.24 3.41 -0.20
CA LEU A 128 11.70 2.54 0.83
C LEU A 128 11.77 1.11 0.28
N ASP A 129 12.49 0.25 0.99
CA ASP A 129 12.75 -1.12 0.54
C ASP A 129 11.66 -2.07 1.03
N TYR A 130 11.44 -2.13 2.35
CA TYR A 130 10.36 -2.92 2.90
C TYR A 130 9.88 -2.43 4.27
N ILE A 131 8.75 -2.95 4.72
CA ILE A 131 8.12 -2.64 5.99
C ILE A 131 8.75 -3.49 7.11
N GLY A 132 9.15 -2.84 8.19
CA GLY A 132 9.85 -3.44 9.31
C GLY A 132 11.32 -3.00 9.39
N PRO A 133 12.00 -3.33 10.51
CA PRO A 133 13.43 -3.03 10.66
C PRO A 133 14.27 -3.81 9.65
N CYS A 134 15.40 -3.24 9.23
CA CYS A 134 16.31 -3.91 8.31
C CYS A 134 16.76 -5.27 8.84
N LYS A 135 16.61 -6.28 8.03
CA LYS A 135 16.96 -7.68 8.31
C LYS A 135 17.70 -8.29 7.13
N TYR A 136 18.36 -9.41 7.36
CA TYR A 136 18.88 -10.21 6.26
C TYR A 136 17.71 -10.83 5.48
N ILE A 137 17.66 -10.57 4.19
CA ILE A 137 16.71 -11.19 3.26
C ILE A 137 17.46 -12.25 2.46
N ALA A 138 17.00 -13.50 2.54
CA ALA A 138 17.59 -14.59 1.76
C ALA A 138 17.43 -14.34 0.26
N PRO A 139 18.37 -14.76 -0.58
CA PRO A 139 18.20 -14.68 -2.03
C PRO A 139 17.05 -15.59 -2.49
N CYS A 140 16.23 -15.07 -3.40
CA CYS A 140 15.19 -15.86 -4.05
C CYS A 140 15.82 -16.86 -5.03
N LEU A 141 15.56 -18.14 -4.87
CA LEU A 141 16.06 -19.20 -5.76
C LEU A 141 15.17 -19.33 -7.01
N ASP A 142 15.69 -19.95 -8.08
CA ASP A 142 14.94 -20.09 -9.35
C ASP A 142 13.65 -20.90 -9.22
N ASN A 143 13.67 -21.95 -8.39
CA ASN A 143 12.46 -22.72 -8.08
C ASN A 143 11.44 -21.88 -7.29
N GLU A 144 11.89 -21.09 -6.32
CA GLU A 144 11.02 -20.19 -5.55
C GLU A 144 10.42 -19.09 -6.43
N LEU A 145 11.22 -18.55 -7.36
CA LEU A 145 10.76 -17.56 -8.31
C LEU A 145 9.64 -18.09 -9.22
N SER A 146 9.71 -19.35 -9.63
CA SER A 146 8.65 -19.99 -10.42
C SER A 146 7.40 -20.30 -9.60
N GLU A 147 7.53 -20.49 -8.29
CA GLU A 147 6.41 -20.69 -7.36
C GLU A 147 5.71 -19.39 -6.98
N PHE A 148 6.44 -18.29 -6.93
CA PHE A 148 5.98 -17.00 -6.43
C PHE A 148 4.64 -16.56 -7.04
N PRO A 149 4.44 -16.48 -8.38
CA PRO A 149 3.17 -16.00 -8.94
C PRO A 149 1.99 -16.92 -8.65
N LEU A 150 2.21 -18.22 -8.45
CA LEU A 150 1.13 -19.15 -8.12
C LEU A 150 0.65 -18.93 -6.68
N ARG A 151 1.57 -18.81 -5.73
CA ARG A 151 1.26 -18.55 -4.33
C ARG A 151 0.66 -17.17 -4.13
N MET A 152 1.22 -16.16 -4.80
CA MET A 152 0.71 -14.79 -4.70
C MET A 152 -0.71 -14.65 -5.24
N ARG A 153 -1.03 -15.26 -6.40
CA ARG A 153 -2.41 -15.23 -6.93
C ARG A 153 -3.41 -15.83 -5.94
N ASP A 154 -3.09 -16.99 -5.38
CA ASP A 154 -3.96 -17.64 -4.40
C ASP A 154 -4.10 -16.80 -3.13
N TRP A 155 -3.00 -16.25 -2.66
CA TRP A 155 -2.99 -15.36 -1.49
C TRP A 155 -3.84 -14.09 -1.74
N LEU A 156 -3.67 -13.40 -2.86
CA LEU A 156 -4.44 -12.20 -3.22
C LEU A 156 -5.95 -12.47 -3.25
N LYS A 157 -6.34 -13.59 -3.87
CA LYS A 157 -7.74 -14.03 -3.90
C LYS A 157 -8.28 -14.22 -2.48
N ASN A 158 -7.54 -14.93 -1.62
CA ASN A 158 -7.98 -15.25 -0.26
C ASN A 158 -7.98 -14.01 0.66
N VAL A 159 -7.02 -13.09 0.51
CA VAL A 159 -7.03 -11.79 1.21
C VAL A 159 -8.29 -11.01 0.87
N LEU A 160 -8.62 -10.90 -0.41
CA LEU A 160 -9.77 -10.15 -0.87
C LEU A 160 -11.10 -10.76 -0.38
N VAL A 161 -11.21 -12.08 -0.39
CA VAL A 161 -12.37 -12.79 0.19
C VAL A 161 -12.47 -12.53 1.70
N SER A 162 -11.35 -12.58 2.43
CA SER A 162 -11.33 -12.31 3.88
C SER A 162 -11.70 -10.86 4.20
N LEU A 163 -11.32 -9.90 3.36
CA LEU A 163 -11.75 -8.50 3.50
C LEU A 163 -13.26 -8.37 3.31
N TYR A 164 -13.83 -9.05 2.31
CA TYR A 164 -15.27 -9.07 2.05
C TYR A 164 -16.06 -9.66 3.22
N GLU A 165 -15.61 -10.79 3.79
CA GLU A 165 -16.25 -11.44 4.94
C GLU A 165 -16.29 -10.55 6.20
N ARG A 166 -15.34 -9.62 6.32
CA ARG A 166 -15.21 -8.72 7.48
C ARG A 166 -15.78 -7.33 7.25
N ASP A 167 -16.23 -7.02 6.05
CA ASP A 167 -16.71 -5.68 5.70
C ASP A 167 -18.14 -5.43 6.22
N GLU A 168 -18.34 -5.60 7.54
CA GLU A 168 -19.63 -5.39 8.21
C GLU A 168 -20.10 -3.94 8.13
N ASN A 169 -19.17 -2.97 8.09
CA ASN A 169 -19.44 -1.53 8.15
C ASN A 169 -19.28 -0.80 6.81
N ASN A 170 -19.12 -1.54 5.71
CA ASN A 170 -19.01 -0.99 4.35
C ASN A 170 -17.82 -0.02 4.11
N ASN A 171 -16.70 -0.19 4.83
CA ASN A 171 -15.57 0.72 4.78
C ASN A 171 -14.31 0.15 4.08
N LEU A 172 -14.25 -1.16 3.83
CA LEU A 172 -13.06 -1.83 3.27
C LEU A 172 -13.11 -1.94 1.75
N LEU A 173 -14.29 -2.20 1.19
CA LEU A 173 -14.51 -2.38 -0.24
C LEU A 173 -15.66 -1.49 -0.69
N ASN A 174 -15.54 -0.88 -1.88
CA ASN A 174 -16.67 -0.18 -2.49
C ASN A 174 -17.72 -1.17 -3.06
N GLU A 175 -18.90 -0.67 -3.42
CA GLU A 175 -20.02 -1.52 -3.86
C GLU A 175 -19.70 -2.34 -5.13
N LYS A 176 -18.94 -1.79 -6.08
CA LYS A 176 -18.50 -2.52 -7.27
C LYS A 176 -17.55 -3.67 -6.91
N GLN A 177 -16.59 -3.38 -6.02
CA GLN A 177 -15.64 -4.36 -5.52
C GLN A 177 -16.36 -5.48 -4.77
N LYS A 178 -17.31 -5.14 -3.88
CA LYS A 178 -18.13 -6.13 -3.17
C LYS A 178 -18.87 -7.07 -4.10
N LEU A 179 -19.49 -6.55 -5.16
CA LEU A 179 -20.21 -7.38 -6.13
C LEU A 179 -19.28 -8.34 -6.87
N ARG A 180 -18.05 -7.93 -7.18
CA ARG A 180 -17.03 -8.78 -7.81
C ARG A 180 -16.53 -9.86 -6.86
N VAL A 181 -16.21 -9.48 -5.62
CA VAL A 181 -15.71 -10.42 -4.60
C VAL A 181 -16.79 -11.41 -4.19
N LYS A 182 -18.04 -10.98 -4.07
CA LYS A 182 -19.18 -11.86 -3.79
C LYS A 182 -19.24 -13.03 -4.75
N LYS A 183 -19.05 -12.81 -6.06
CA LYS A 183 -19.03 -13.87 -7.07
C LYS A 183 -17.90 -14.89 -6.86
N ILE A 184 -16.77 -14.45 -6.32
CA ILE A 184 -15.62 -15.32 -5.96
C ILE A 184 -15.95 -16.08 -4.68
N HIS A 185 -16.47 -15.39 -3.67
CA HIS A 185 -16.81 -15.94 -2.36
C HIS A 185 -17.87 -17.05 -2.45
N GLU A 186 -18.95 -16.82 -3.21
CA GLU A 186 -20.07 -17.76 -3.39
C GLU A 186 -19.77 -18.90 -4.37
N ASN A 187 -18.57 -18.93 -4.98
CA ASN A 187 -18.23 -19.98 -5.92
C ASN A 187 -17.79 -21.25 -5.18
N GLU A 188 -18.60 -22.30 -5.27
CA GLU A 188 -18.34 -23.61 -4.63
C GLU A 188 -17.03 -24.28 -5.08
N LYS A 189 -16.48 -23.87 -6.24
CA LYS A 189 -15.20 -24.37 -6.76
C LYS A 189 -13.99 -23.59 -6.25
N ARG A 190 -14.21 -22.55 -5.45
CA ARG A 190 -13.12 -21.74 -4.90
C ARG A 190 -12.22 -22.59 -4.02
N LEU A 191 -10.93 -22.57 -4.32
CA LEU A 191 -9.92 -23.12 -3.43
C LEU A 191 -9.83 -22.26 -2.18
N GLU A 192 -10.04 -22.85 -1.02
CA GLU A 192 -9.92 -22.16 0.27
C GLU A 192 -8.45 -21.85 0.60
N ALA A 193 -8.24 -20.91 1.53
CA ALA A 193 -6.91 -20.58 2.00
C ALA A 193 -6.24 -21.77 2.69
N GLY A 194 -4.99 -22.07 2.32
CA GLY A 194 -4.24 -23.17 2.92
C GLY A 194 -2.89 -23.37 2.26
N ASP A 195 -2.16 -24.35 2.78
CA ASP A 195 -0.89 -24.77 2.22
C ASP A 195 -1.16 -25.80 1.10
N HIS A 196 -1.13 -25.33 -0.14
CA HIS A 196 -1.43 -26.10 -1.32
C HIS A 196 -0.17 -26.45 -2.13
N SER A 197 -0.19 -27.63 -2.79
CA SER A 197 0.89 -27.99 -3.72
C SER A 197 0.86 -27.12 -4.98
N MET A 198 2.01 -26.96 -5.62
CA MET A 198 2.14 -26.18 -6.85
C MET A 198 1.25 -26.70 -7.98
N GLU A 199 1.13 -28.01 -8.09
CA GLU A 199 0.27 -28.66 -9.09
C GLU A 199 -1.21 -28.33 -8.86
N LEU A 200 -1.63 -28.24 -7.59
CA LEU A 200 -2.99 -27.87 -7.25
C LEU A 200 -3.25 -26.40 -7.59
N LEU A 201 -2.34 -25.50 -7.21
CA LEU A 201 -2.45 -24.06 -7.50
C LEU A 201 -2.48 -23.78 -9.01
N ALA A 202 -1.60 -24.43 -9.77
CA ALA A 202 -1.57 -24.29 -11.23
C ALA A 202 -2.88 -24.79 -11.87
N ARG A 203 -3.34 -25.96 -11.44
CA ARG A 203 -4.60 -26.56 -11.95
C ARG A 203 -5.84 -25.73 -11.57
N ASP A 204 -5.84 -25.16 -10.37
CA ASP A 204 -6.94 -24.31 -9.93
C ASP A 204 -6.99 -23.01 -10.76
N PHE A 205 -5.84 -22.41 -11.01
CA PHE A 205 -5.76 -21.23 -11.87
C PHE A 205 -6.26 -21.53 -13.30
N GLU A 206 -5.85 -22.63 -13.89
CA GLU A 206 -6.34 -23.01 -15.24
C GLU A 206 -7.87 -23.20 -15.29
N LYS A 207 -8.43 -23.89 -14.29
CA LYS A 207 -9.84 -24.20 -14.24
C LYS A 207 -10.72 -23.03 -13.83
N ASN A 208 -10.23 -22.20 -12.96
CA ASN A 208 -10.97 -21.13 -12.28
C ASN A 208 -10.37 -19.75 -12.57
N TYR A 209 -9.73 -19.58 -13.70
CA TYR A 209 -9.02 -18.38 -14.16
C TYR A 209 -9.75 -17.06 -13.85
N ASN A 210 -11.06 -17.01 -14.12
CA ASN A 210 -11.86 -15.80 -13.92
C ASN A 210 -11.92 -15.32 -12.46
N MET A 211 -11.66 -16.21 -11.47
CA MET A 211 -11.64 -15.84 -10.07
C MET A 211 -10.34 -15.08 -9.67
N TYR A 212 -9.33 -15.12 -10.52
CA TYR A 212 -8.01 -14.51 -10.27
C TYR A 212 -7.84 -13.16 -10.95
N ILE A 213 -8.65 -12.85 -11.97
CA ILE A 213 -8.53 -11.59 -12.72
C ILE A 213 -8.71 -10.39 -11.80
N PHE A 214 -9.85 -10.33 -11.09
CA PHE A 214 -10.15 -9.17 -10.23
C PHE A 214 -9.17 -9.02 -9.06
N PRO A 215 -8.80 -10.05 -8.28
CA PRO A 215 -7.81 -9.92 -7.21
C PRO A 215 -6.47 -9.35 -7.65
N VAL A 216 -5.98 -9.75 -8.83
CA VAL A 216 -4.72 -9.24 -9.40
C VAL A 216 -4.85 -7.74 -9.74
N HIS A 217 -5.92 -7.32 -10.39
CA HIS A 217 -6.17 -5.92 -10.72
C HIS A 217 -6.40 -5.06 -9.47
N TRP A 218 -7.21 -5.56 -8.55
CA TRP A 218 -7.49 -4.87 -7.29
C TRP A 218 -6.20 -4.56 -6.53
N GLN A 219 -5.28 -5.53 -6.45
CA GLN A 219 -4.01 -5.34 -5.76
C GLN A 219 -3.17 -4.25 -6.41
N PHE A 220 -3.11 -4.18 -7.74
CA PHE A 220 -2.44 -3.09 -8.45
C PHE A 220 -2.98 -1.73 -8.00
N GLY A 221 -4.30 -1.54 -8.03
CA GLY A 221 -4.93 -0.30 -7.60
C GLY A 221 -4.74 0.02 -6.11
N GLN A 222 -4.49 -1.00 -5.26
CA GLN A 222 -4.15 -0.76 -3.86
C GLN A 222 -2.71 -0.25 -3.68
N LEU A 223 -1.82 -0.58 -4.59
CA LEU A 223 -0.41 -0.19 -4.55
C LEU A 223 -0.16 1.14 -5.29
N ASP A 224 -0.81 1.37 -6.43
CA ASP A 224 -0.74 2.59 -7.23
C ASP A 224 -1.47 3.74 -6.52
N GLN A 225 -0.78 4.39 -5.61
CA GLN A 225 -1.34 5.45 -4.77
C GLN A 225 -0.50 6.73 -4.75
N HIS A 226 0.79 6.67 -5.17
CA HIS A 226 1.71 7.76 -4.91
C HIS A 226 2.75 8.00 -6.02
N PRO A 227 2.37 8.63 -7.11
CA PRO A 227 1.06 9.15 -7.51
C PRO A 227 0.17 8.05 -8.10
N ILE A 228 -1.13 8.25 -8.18
CA ILE A 228 -2.01 7.37 -8.97
C ILE A 228 -1.76 7.69 -10.44
N ASP A 229 -0.83 6.97 -11.07
CA ASP A 229 -0.38 7.25 -12.44
C ASP A 229 -0.43 6.02 -13.37
N GLY A 230 -0.83 4.86 -12.83
CA GLY A 230 -0.94 3.60 -13.57
C GLY A 230 0.37 2.83 -13.66
N TYR A 231 1.36 3.19 -12.83
CA TYR A 231 2.66 2.55 -12.73
C TYR A 231 3.02 2.28 -11.28
N LEU A 232 3.67 1.15 -11.00
CA LEU A 232 4.16 0.84 -9.66
C LEU A 232 5.68 1.06 -9.58
N SER A 233 6.09 1.95 -8.72
CA SER A 233 7.50 2.17 -8.38
C SER A 233 8.01 1.12 -7.38
N HIS A 234 9.35 1.07 -7.20
CA HIS A 234 9.96 0.22 -6.17
C HIS A 234 9.39 0.50 -4.77
N THR A 235 9.10 1.76 -4.45
CA THR A 235 8.52 2.16 -3.16
C THR A 235 7.08 1.64 -3.02
N GLU A 236 6.26 1.74 -4.04
CA GLU A 236 4.86 1.26 -4.02
C GLU A 236 4.76 -0.26 -3.94
N LEU A 237 5.77 -0.99 -4.36
CA LEU A 237 5.87 -2.43 -4.15
C LEU A 237 6.30 -2.83 -2.72
N SER A 238 6.69 -1.88 -1.87
CA SER A 238 7.18 -2.18 -0.51
C SER A 238 6.20 -2.93 0.39
N PRO A 239 4.86 -2.74 0.28
CA PRO A 239 3.91 -3.56 1.04
C PRO A 239 4.02 -5.07 0.77
N LEU A 240 4.44 -5.44 -0.43
CA LEU A 240 4.64 -6.86 -0.80
C LEU A 240 5.95 -7.44 -0.27
N ARG A 241 6.81 -6.62 0.32
CA ARG A 241 8.04 -7.03 1.00
C ARG A 241 7.89 -7.10 2.51
N ALA A 242 6.65 -7.04 3.02
CA ALA A 242 6.37 -7.21 4.44
C ALA A 242 6.49 -8.68 4.87
N PRO A 243 6.90 -8.96 6.13
CA PRO A 243 7.14 -10.33 6.62
C PRO A 243 5.93 -11.26 6.55
N LEU A 244 4.73 -10.72 6.44
CA LEU A 244 3.48 -11.47 6.39
C LEU A 244 3.09 -11.91 4.97
N ILE A 245 3.82 -11.45 3.96
CA ILE A 245 3.56 -11.78 2.56
C ILE A 245 4.23 -13.11 2.22
N PRO A 246 3.53 -14.03 1.53
CA PRO A 246 4.14 -15.28 1.09
C PRO A 246 5.36 -15.02 0.22
N MET A 247 6.50 -15.61 0.58
CA MET A 247 7.74 -15.51 -0.19
C MET A 247 8.20 -14.07 -0.45
N GLU A 248 8.06 -13.17 0.54
CA GLU A 248 8.40 -11.74 0.42
C GLU A 248 9.83 -11.51 -0.11
N HIS A 249 10.74 -12.43 0.18
CA HIS A 249 12.14 -12.39 -0.29
C HIS A 249 12.28 -12.51 -1.82
N CYS A 250 11.24 -13.01 -2.51
CA CYS A 250 11.22 -13.11 -3.97
C CYS A 250 10.61 -11.87 -4.65
N THR A 251 9.94 -10.98 -3.92
CA THR A 251 9.21 -9.85 -4.48
C THR A 251 10.08 -8.99 -5.40
N THR A 252 11.24 -8.57 -4.95
CA THR A 252 12.13 -7.71 -5.75
C THR A 252 12.55 -8.41 -7.05
N ARG A 253 13.09 -9.63 -6.95
CA ARG A 253 13.52 -10.38 -8.11
C ARG A 253 12.40 -10.65 -9.11
N PHE A 254 11.21 -10.99 -8.61
CA PHE A 254 10.05 -11.25 -9.46
C PHE A 254 9.64 -10.02 -10.27
N PHE A 255 9.57 -8.85 -9.63
CA PHE A 255 9.16 -7.63 -10.33
C PHE A 255 10.28 -7.05 -11.20
N ASP A 256 11.55 -7.26 -10.88
CA ASP A 256 12.66 -6.95 -11.80
C ASP A 256 12.56 -7.74 -13.12
N GLU A 257 12.05 -8.98 -13.08
CA GLU A 257 11.79 -9.79 -14.28
C GLU A 257 10.46 -9.39 -14.98
N CYS A 258 9.55 -8.74 -14.28
CA CYS A 258 8.29 -8.22 -14.83
C CYS A 258 8.46 -6.90 -15.60
N ASP A 259 9.43 -6.10 -15.21
CA ASP A 259 9.81 -4.85 -15.90
C ASP A 259 10.47 -5.20 -17.24
N THR A 260 9.64 -5.35 -18.27
CA THR A 260 10.09 -5.87 -19.58
C THR A 260 10.78 -4.81 -20.43
N ASP A 261 10.48 -3.54 -20.22
CA ASP A 261 11.11 -2.41 -20.93
C ASP A 261 12.26 -1.76 -20.14
N ASN A 262 12.48 -2.21 -18.89
CA ASN A 262 13.54 -1.76 -17.99
C ASN A 262 13.47 -0.27 -17.64
N ASP A 263 12.27 0.27 -17.51
CA ASP A 263 12.05 1.67 -17.12
C ASP A 263 12.02 1.85 -15.59
N LYS A 264 12.07 0.75 -14.80
CA LYS A 264 12.03 0.67 -13.32
C LYS A 264 10.67 0.95 -12.71
N TYR A 265 9.64 0.88 -13.50
CA TYR A 265 8.27 0.92 -13.09
C TYR A 265 7.56 -0.33 -13.62
N ILE A 266 6.45 -0.70 -13.00
CA ILE A 266 5.62 -1.82 -13.46
C ILE A 266 4.30 -1.27 -13.92
N ALA A 267 4.05 -1.29 -15.22
CA ALA A 267 2.75 -0.93 -15.79
C ALA A 267 1.70 -1.99 -15.47
N LEU A 268 0.41 -1.65 -15.55
CA LEU A 268 -0.68 -2.59 -15.31
C LEU A 268 -0.61 -3.83 -16.23
N GLU A 269 -0.23 -3.62 -17.47
CA GLU A 269 -0.07 -4.68 -18.48
C GLU A 269 1.05 -5.67 -18.10
N GLU A 270 2.17 -5.16 -17.61
CA GLU A 270 3.31 -5.96 -17.14
C GLU A 270 2.95 -6.73 -15.87
N TRP A 271 2.34 -6.03 -14.89
CA TRP A 271 1.81 -6.63 -13.67
C TRP A 271 0.86 -7.79 -13.97
N ALA A 272 -0.16 -7.57 -14.77
CA ALA A 272 -1.15 -8.56 -15.13
C ALA A 272 -0.51 -9.78 -15.84
N LYS A 273 0.39 -9.51 -16.80
CA LYS A 273 1.14 -10.54 -17.54
C LYS A 273 2.00 -11.40 -16.62
N CYS A 274 2.67 -10.81 -15.64
CA CYS A 274 3.49 -11.53 -14.67
C CYS A 274 2.68 -12.51 -13.81
N PHE A 275 1.44 -12.16 -13.54
CA PHE A 275 0.49 -13.05 -12.87
C PHE A 275 -0.28 -13.98 -13.84
N GLY A 276 0.10 -14.04 -15.11
CA GLY A 276 -0.51 -14.92 -16.11
C GLY A 276 -1.90 -14.49 -16.54
N ILE A 277 -2.28 -13.24 -16.31
CA ILE A 277 -3.52 -12.66 -16.85
C ILE A 277 -3.31 -12.35 -18.33
N LYS A 278 -4.28 -12.74 -19.15
CA LYS A 278 -4.21 -12.54 -20.60
C LYS A 278 -4.41 -11.07 -20.94
N GLU A 279 -3.76 -10.60 -21.99
CA GLU A 279 -3.80 -9.21 -22.44
C GLU A 279 -5.23 -8.69 -22.66
N GLN A 280 -6.11 -9.50 -23.23
CA GLN A 280 -7.52 -9.14 -23.46
C GLN A 280 -8.36 -9.01 -22.18
N ASP A 281 -7.86 -9.52 -21.05
CA ASP A 281 -8.52 -9.49 -19.75
C ASP A 281 -7.94 -8.40 -18.84
N VAL A 282 -7.00 -7.60 -19.35
CA VAL A 282 -6.48 -6.42 -18.64
C VAL A 282 -7.47 -5.28 -18.78
N ASP A 283 -7.96 -4.79 -17.64
CA ASP A 283 -9.05 -3.81 -17.60
C ASP A 283 -8.79 -2.77 -16.48
N LYS A 284 -8.56 -1.52 -16.89
CA LYS A 284 -8.32 -0.39 -15.97
C LYS A 284 -9.52 -0.10 -15.07
N ASP A 285 -10.74 -0.46 -15.49
CA ASP A 285 -11.94 -0.30 -14.65
C ASP A 285 -11.99 -1.29 -13.47
N MET A 286 -11.06 -2.24 -13.40
CA MET A 286 -10.95 -3.19 -12.31
C MET A 286 -10.05 -2.71 -11.17
N ILE A 287 -9.24 -1.69 -11.38
CA ILE A 287 -8.35 -1.14 -10.34
C ILE A 287 -9.06 -0.11 -9.43
N VAL A 288 -10.23 0.37 -9.81
CA VAL A 288 -10.99 1.42 -9.09
C VAL A 288 -12.16 0.83 -8.29
#